data_9346ccd0321eb88db752ea127eb2f873
#
_entry.id   9346ccd0321eb88db752ea127eb2f873
#
_cell.length_a   1.000
_cell.length_b   1.000
_cell.length_c   1.000
_cell.angle_alpha   90.00
_cell.angle_beta   90.00
_cell.angle_gamma   90.00
#
_symmetry.space_group_name_H-M   'P 1'
#
loop_
_entity.id
_entity.type
_entity.pdbx_description
1 polymer ?
#
loop_
_entity_poly.entity_id
_entity_poly.type
_entity_poly.pdbx_seq_one_letter_code
_entity_poly.pdbx_strand_id
1 'polypeptide(L)'
;MQTCHHLISSILITTVLLIGCTQSKDAEQSAAEMPPVVVSTITVLPQSMNVIENLPGRVTAYRIAEIRPQVGGIVDKVLFKQGSYVQAGQPLFKLNSEIFQADVKSNQATLNRAQAEVTRLQVLLKRYTELVKVNAVSQQEYNNTEADYKKAKADVAQMQAMLSRQQLNLKYATVTAPISGTIGEILVTEGALVGQGDSNAMAVIQQINKVYVDVKQSISDYEKLQEALQQGDVSNIKHTVEILNSQGKPYNVTGEILFSDTKVDPDTGDVTIRILVNNQNQKLLPGMYVRVNMSRAQVENALLVPEQAIQHDINGKANVTIVNQKGLAQSKPIQLGQRYQNSYVVTQGLQAGEKVIVEGADRIQPEQKLKIKQWQPANAK
;
A
#
# COMPACT_ATOMS: atom_id res chain seq x y z
N MET A 1 89.77 -13.17 -22.67
CA MET A 1 90.73 -12.50 -21.73
C MET A 1 90.35 -13.08 -20.37
N GLN A 2 91.20 -13.95 -19.96
CA GLN A 2 92.11 -13.92 -18.81
C GLN A 2 91.34 -14.01 -17.50
N THR A 3 91.53 -14.89 -16.70
CA THR A 3 92.60 -15.75 -16.15
C THR A 3 92.28 -15.89 -14.67
N CYS A 4 92.32 -17.02 -14.20
CA CYS A 4 93.36 -17.74 -13.47
C CYS A 4 93.20 -17.68 -11.98
N HIS A 5 93.26 -18.77 -11.40
CA HIS A 5 94.21 -19.57 -10.61
C HIS A 5 93.97 -19.46 -9.11
N HIS A 6 94.08 -20.36 -8.38
CA HIS A 6 94.88 -21.51 -7.92
C HIS A 6 94.53 -21.67 -6.43
N LEU A 7 94.62 -22.70 -5.76
CA LEU A 7 95.26 -23.97 -5.69
C LEU A 7 95.38 -24.39 -4.17
N ILE A 8 95.09 -25.62 -3.90
CA ILE A 8 95.92 -26.52 -3.01
C ILE A 8 95.93 -26.22 -1.49
N SER A 9 95.65 -27.09 -0.58
CA SER A 9 96.32 -28.31 -0.22
C SER A 9 95.77 -28.83 1.11
N SER A 10 95.34 -29.99 1.30
CA SER A 10 96.03 -31.26 1.62
C SER A 10 96.25 -31.52 3.09
N ILE A 11 96.03 -32.82 3.46
CA ILE A 11 96.69 -33.63 4.50
C ILE A 11 95.99 -33.63 5.88
N LEU A 12 95.64 -34.71 6.43
CA LEU A 12 95.85 -36.17 6.51
C LEU A 12 95.63 -36.63 7.98
N ILE A 13 95.12 -37.80 8.16
CA ILE A 13 95.40 -38.80 9.23
C ILE A 13 94.68 -38.55 10.58
N THR A 14 94.03 -39.43 11.29
CA THR A 14 94.03 -40.91 11.39
C THR A 14 92.94 -41.34 12.38
N THR A 15 92.26 -42.43 12.07
CA THR A 15 91.89 -43.61 12.90
C THR A 15 91.52 -43.44 14.41
N VAL A 16 90.34 -43.98 14.81
CA VAL A 16 90.27 -45.21 15.65
C VAL A 16 88.80 -45.60 15.87
N LEU A 17 88.54 -46.87 15.66
CA LEU A 17 87.35 -47.63 15.98
C LEU A 17 86.95 -47.57 17.44
N LEU A 18 85.62 -47.58 17.70
CA LEU A 18 85.05 -48.43 18.76
C LEU A 18 83.57 -48.65 18.55
N ILE A 19 83.21 -49.91 18.49
CA ILE A 19 81.91 -50.51 18.36
C ILE A 19 81.09 -50.28 19.62
N GLY A 20 79.86 -49.82 19.49
CA GLY A 20 78.89 -49.81 20.58
C GLY A 20 77.51 -49.98 20.07
N CYS A 21 76.98 -51.19 19.94
CA CYS A 21 75.55 -51.48 19.72
C CYS A 21 74.82 -51.04 20.99
N THR A 22 73.90 -50.06 20.78
CA THR A 22 72.80 -49.86 21.73
C THR A 22 71.50 -49.83 20.91
N GLN A 23 70.69 -50.77 21.26
CA GLN A 23 69.30 -50.99 20.85
C GLN A 23 68.49 -49.73 20.97
N SER A 24 67.98 -49.18 19.83
CA SER A 24 66.98 -48.13 19.85
C SER A 24 65.66 -48.77 20.27
N LYS A 25 65.20 -48.44 21.44
CA LYS A 25 63.80 -48.56 21.84
C LYS A 25 63.00 -47.68 20.91
N ASP A 26 61.98 -48.24 20.26
CA ASP A 26 60.93 -47.55 19.62
C ASP A 26 60.32 -46.50 20.54
N ALA A 27 60.65 -45.24 20.34
CA ALA A 27 59.92 -44.14 20.92
C ALA A 27 58.64 -44.04 20.12
N GLU A 28 57.56 -44.65 20.59
CA GLU A 28 56.22 -44.25 20.26
C GLU A 28 56.16 -42.75 20.44
N GLN A 29 56.13 -42.00 19.32
CA GLN A 29 55.78 -40.58 19.30
C GLN A 29 54.32 -40.48 19.79
N SER A 30 54.19 -40.30 21.10
CA SER A 30 52.98 -39.81 21.71
C SER A 30 52.65 -38.52 20.96
N ALA A 31 51.69 -38.56 20.06
CA ALA A 31 51.13 -37.39 19.41
C ALA A 31 50.66 -36.45 20.53
N ALA A 32 51.40 -35.39 20.76
CA ALA A 32 51.04 -34.36 21.73
C ALA A 32 49.65 -33.89 21.40
N GLU A 33 48.68 -34.24 22.24
CA GLU A 33 47.27 -33.79 22.07
C GLU A 33 47.29 -32.27 22.07
N MET A 34 47.02 -31.67 20.90
CA MET A 34 46.95 -30.22 20.77
C MET A 34 45.91 -29.66 21.78
N PRO A 35 46.20 -28.58 22.45
CA PRO A 35 45.24 -28.00 23.40
C PRO A 35 43.93 -27.65 22.68
N PRO A 36 42.78 -27.89 23.32
CA PRO A 36 41.48 -27.65 22.69
C PRO A 36 41.29 -26.16 22.40
N VAL A 37 40.87 -25.86 21.19
CA VAL A 37 40.50 -24.49 20.75
C VAL A 37 39.11 -24.14 21.29
N VAL A 38 39.01 -22.94 21.88
CA VAL A 38 37.70 -22.41 22.32
C VAL A 38 36.98 -21.80 21.13
N VAL A 39 35.78 -22.31 20.85
CA VAL A 39 34.91 -21.84 19.77
C VAL A 39 33.53 -21.45 20.30
N SER A 40 32.97 -20.40 19.76
CA SER A 40 31.58 -19.99 20.06
C SER A 40 30.63 -20.61 19.04
N THR A 41 29.62 -21.34 19.50
CA THR A 41 28.67 -22.03 18.63
C THR A 41 27.24 -21.61 18.89
N ILE A 42 26.41 -21.70 17.86
CA ILE A 42 24.94 -21.60 17.94
C ILE A 42 24.34 -22.95 17.53
N THR A 43 23.32 -23.40 18.25
CA THR A 43 22.50 -24.52 17.78
C THR A 43 21.43 -23.99 16.87
N VAL A 44 21.40 -24.43 15.62
CA VAL A 44 20.42 -23.98 14.63
C VAL A 44 19.10 -24.67 14.90
N LEU A 45 18.10 -23.89 15.31
CA LEU A 45 16.75 -24.37 15.57
C LEU A 45 15.80 -23.77 14.54
N PRO A 46 14.75 -24.51 14.14
CA PRO A 46 13.70 -23.95 13.29
C PRO A 46 13.04 -22.78 13.99
N GLN A 47 12.93 -21.65 13.30
CA GLN A 47 12.28 -20.45 13.79
C GLN A 47 11.24 -19.98 12.78
N SER A 48 10.11 -19.48 13.28
CA SER A 48 9.13 -18.78 12.44
C SER A 48 9.61 -17.35 12.22
N MET A 49 9.65 -16.92 10.96
CA MET A 49 10.04 -15.57 10.60
C MET A 49 9.01 -14.94 9.65
N ASN A 50 8.77 -13.66 9.83
CA ASN A 50 7.97 -12.89 8.91
C ASN A 50 8.88 -12.22 7.86
N VAL A 51 8.61 -12.51 6.62
CA VAL A 51 9.25 -11.81 5.49
C VAL A 51 8.54 -10.47 5.33
N ILE A 52 9.21 -9.39 5.71
CA ILE A 52 8.68 -8.03 5.59
C ILE A 52 9.28 -7.41 4.33
N GLU A 53 8.42 -6.95 3.46
CA GLU A 53 8.79 -6.15 2.31
C GLU A 53 8.52 -4.67 2.58
N ASN A 54 9.52 -3.83 2.31
CA ASN A 54 9.41 -2.38 2.47
C ASN A 54 9.24 -1.74 1.09
N LEU A 55 8.01 -1.33 0.79
CA LEU A 55 7.63 -0.78 -0.50
C LEU A 55 7.35 0.72 -0.42
N PRO A 56 7.71 1.50 -1.46
CA PRO A 56 7.32 2.89 -1.55
C PRO A 56 5.83 2.99 -1.85
N GLY A 57 5.14 3.89 -1.14
CA GLY A 57 3.73 4.16 -1.35
C GLY A 57 3.43 5.65 -1.47
N ARG A 58 2.32 5.99 -2.09
CA ARG A 58 1.79 7.34 -2.18
C ARG A 58 0.42 7.44 -1.55
N VAL A 59 0.23 8.44 -0.71
CA VAL A 59 -1.06 8.69 -0.07
C VAL A 59 -2.00 9.37 -1.06
N THR A 60 -3.23 8.87 -1.16
CA THR A 60 -4.31 9.48 -1.95
C THR A 60 -5.55 9.67 -1.08
N ALA A 61 -6.37 10.67 -1.39
CA ALA A 61 -7.58 10.94 -0.63
C ALA A 61 -8.59 9.78 -0.78
N TYR A 62 -9.34 9.49 0.28
CA TYR A 62 -10.42 8.50 0.24
C TYR A 62 -11.50 8.85 -0.78
N ARG A 63 -11.89 10.16 -0.82
CA ARG A 63 -12.80 10.72 -1.82
C ARG A 63 -12.36 12.13 -2.16
N ILE A 64 -12.52 12.50 -3.43
CA ILE A 64 -12.30 13.85 -3.94
C ILE A 64 -13.59 14.29 -4.63
N ALA A 65 -14.04 15.49 -4.33
CA ALA A 65 -15.15 16.10 -5.01
C ALA A 65 -14.74 17.48 -5.55
N GLU A 66 -14.73 17.61 -6.84
CA GLU A 66 -14.60 18.89 -7.51
C GLU A 66 -15.94 19.62 -7.49
N ILE A 67 -15.96 20.81 -6.97
CA ILE A 67 -17.15 21.63 -6.87
C ILE A 67 -17.30 22.41 -8.16
N ARG A 68 -18.34 22.08 -8.91
CA ARG A 68 -18.67 22.72 -10.18
C ARG A 68 -20.10 23.27 -10.16
N PRO A 69 -20.37 24.42 -10.78
CA PRO A 69 -21.72 24.98 -10.80
C PRO A 69 -22.64 24.15 -11.73
N GLN A 70 -23.89 23.98 -11.32
CA GLN A 70 -24.91 23.30 -12.14
C GLN A 70 -25.74 24.27 -13.00
N VAL A 71 -25.65 25.58 -12.71
CA VAL A 71 -26.25 26.67 -13.47
C VAL A 71 -25.23 27.79 -13.64
N GLY A 72 -25.33 28.53 -14.74
CA GLY A 72 -24.46 29.69 -14.99
C GLY A 72 -24.90 30.90 -14.17
N GLY A 73 -23.93 31.70 -13.69
CA GLY A 73 -24.23 32.95 -12.99
C GLY A 73 -22.98 33.60 -12.42
N ILE A 74 -23.12 34.81 -11.92
CA ILE A 74 -22.03 35.52 -11.22
C ILE A 74 -21.98 35.05 -9.77
N VAL A 75 -20.80 34.78 -9.27
CA VAL A 75 -20.60 34.44 -7.84
C VAL A 75 -20.88 35.69 -6.99
N ASP A 76 -21.94 35.63 -6.17
CA ASP A 76 -22.33 36.68 -5.24
C ASP A 76 -21.51 36.61 -3.95
N LYS A 77 -21.38 35.39 -3.36
CA LYS A 77 -20.69 35.20 -2.08
C LYS A 77 -20.03 33.83 -2.02
N VAL A 78 -18.86 33.79 -1.33
CA VAL A 78 -18.22 32.58 -0.84
C VAL A 78 -18.60 32.38 0.63
N LEU A 79 -19.13 31.19 0.97
CA LEU A 79 -19.75 30.91 2.28
C LEU A 79 -18.93 29.97 3.17
N PHE A 80 -17.67 29.70 2.82
CA PHE A 80 -16.78 28.83 3.57
C PHE A 80 -15.42 29.50 3.77
N LYS A 81 -14.65 28.96 4.69
CA LYS A 81 -13.26 29.34 4.91
C LYS A 81 -12.33 28.29 4.29
N GLN A 82 -11.33 28.71 3.54
CA GLN A 82 -10.30 27.81 2.97
C GLN A 82 -9.63 26.96 4.05
N GLY A 83 -9.42 25.68 3.75
CA GLY A 83 -8.83 24.71 4.67
C GLY A 83 -9.77 24.25 5.80
N SER A 84 -11.00 24.74 5.88
CA SER A 84 -11.95 24.30 6.89
C SER A 84 -12.62 22.97 6.54
N TYR A 85 -13.15 22.31 7.56
CA TYR A 85 -14.00 21.13 7.36
C TYR A 85 -15.41 21.57 7.00
N VAL A 86 -15.97 20.98 5.96
CA VAL A 86 -17.36 21.22 5.51
C VAL A 86 -18.17 19.92 5.56
N GLN A 87 -19.48 20.06 5.80
CA GLN A 87 -20.40 18.93 5.82
C GLN A 87 -21.14 18.78 4.48
N ALA A 88 -21.52 17.57 4.13
CA ALA A 88 -22.36 17.32 2.96
C ALA A 88 -23.67 18.13 3.07
N GLY A 89 -24.05 18.80 1.99
CA GLY A 89 -25.19 19.73 1.95
C GLY A 89 -24.90 21.15 2.41
N GLN A 90 -23.73 21.42 3.00
CA GLN A 90 -23.37 22.79 3.43
C GLN A 90 -23.26 23.72 2.22
N PRO A 91 -23.85 24.92 2.25
CA PRO A 91 -23.67 25.95 1.22
C PRO A 91 -22.21 26.40 1.15
N LEU A 92 -21.66 26.43 -0.05
CA LEU A 92 -20.28 26.83 -0.34
C LEU A 92 -20.19 28.13 -1.12
N PHE A 93 -21.00 28.26 -2.18
CA PHE A 93 -21.08 29.46 -2.99
C PHE A 93 -22.52 29.83 -3.21
N LYS A 94 -22.77 31.11 -3.29
CA LYS A 94 -24.04 31.67 -3.70
C LYS A 94 -23.85 32.41 -5.00
N LEU A 95 -24.55 32.00 -6.03
CA LEU A 95 -24.64 32.72 -7.30
C LEU A 95 -25.73 33.80 -7.23
N ASN A 96 -25.63 34.83 -8.04
CA ASN A 96 -26.69 35.81 -8.18
C ASN A 96 -27.97 35.08 -8.64
N SER A 97 -29.00 35.12 -7.79
CA SER A 97 -30.21 34.33 -7.95
C SER A 97 -31.41 35.18 -8.46
N GLU A 98 -31.23 36.46 -8.74
CA GLU A 98 -32.31 37.38 -9.10
C GLU A 98 -33.06 36.94 -10.38
N ILE A 99 -32.32 36.53 -11.42
CA ILE A 99 -32.90 36.03 -12.68
C ILE A 99 -33.71 34.76 -12.41
N PHE A 100 -33.15 33.80 -11.65
CA PHE A 100 -33.83 32.53 -11.32
C PHE A 100 -35.11 32.78 -10.51
N GLN A 101 -35.08 33.75 -9.58
CA GLN A 101 -36.25 34.14 -8.81
C GLN A 101 -37.36 34.77 -9.71
N ALA A 102 -36.97 35.60 -10.66
CA ALA A 102 -37.88 36.18 -11.63
C ALA A 102 -38.53 35.10 -12.50
N ASP A 103 -37.75 34.11 -12.98
CA ASP A 103 -38.24 32.98 -13.76
C ASP A 103 -39.23 32.11 -12.99
N VAL A 104 -38.94 31.82 -11.71
CA VAL A 104 -39.87 31.08 -10.84
C VAL A 104 -41.19 31.84 -10.69
N LYS A 105 -41.15 33.17 -10.45
CA LYS A 105 -42.34 34.00 -10.30
C LYS A 105 -43.15 34.02 -11.60
N SER A 106 -42.53 34.17 -12.77
CA SER A 106 -43.16 34.16 -14.08
C SER A 106 -43.85 32.81 -14.37
N ASN A 107 -43.15 31.69 -14.14
CA ASN A 107 -43.74 30.36 -14.36
C ASN A 107 -44.87 30.06 -13.34
N GLN A 108 -44.76 30.54 -12.10
CA GLN A 108 -45.83 30.44 -11.10
C GLN A 108 -47.11 31.18 -11.57
N ALA A 109 -46.95 32.40 -12.12
CA ALA A 109 -48.09 33.15 -12.67
C ALA A 109 -48.75 32.42 -13.86
N THR A 110 -47.94 31.81 -14.72
CA THR A 110 -48.44 31.00 -15.84
C THR A 110 -49.19 29.76 -15.36
N LEU A 111 -48.70 29.06 -14.35
CA LEU A 111 -49.40 27.94 -13.72
C LEU A 111 -50.73 28.37 -13.10
N ASN A 112 -50.77 29.51 -12.39
CA ASN A 112 -52.00 30.04 -11.79
C ASN A 112 -53.05 30.33 -12.87
N ARG A 113 -52.66 30.89 -14.04
CA ARG A 113 -53.54 31.11 -15.18
C ARG A 113 -54.11 29.79 -15.71
N ALA A 114 -53.29 28.76 -15.90
CA ALA A 114 -53.74 27.45 -16.35
C ALA A 114 -54.70 26.79 -15.34
N GLN A 115 -54.45 26.92 -14.05
CA GLN A 115 -55.33 26.43 -12.99
C GLN A 115 -56.69 27.11 -12.99
N ALA A 116 -56.74 28.46 -13.24
CA ALA A 116 -57.97 29.19 -13.36
C ALA A 116 -58.82 28.71 -14.55
N GLU A 117 -58.19 28.36 -15.68
CA GLU A 117 -58.87 27.79 -16.85
C GLU A 117 -59.45 26.41 -16.56
N VAL A 118 -58.68 25.52 -15.85
CA VAL A 118 -59.23 24.22 -15.40
C VAL A 118 -60.45 24.45 -14.52
N THR A 119 -60.42 25.39 -13.59
CA THR A 119 -61.54 25.69 -12.68
C THR A 119 -62.75 26.16 -13.49
N ARG A 120 -62.57 27.05 -14.47
CA ARG A 120 -63.64 27.52 -15.36
C ARG A 120 -64.32 26.37 -16.13
N LEU A 121 -63.49 25.52 -16.79
CA LEU A 121 -63.93 24.36 -17.54
C LEU A 121 -64.62 23.29 -16.68
N GLN A 122 -64.12 23.10 -15.47
CA GLN A 122 -64.70 22.15 -14.50
C GLN A 122 -66.12 22.56 -14.10
N VAL A 123 -66.34 23.85 -13.84
CA VAL A 123 -67.69 24.40 -13.55
C VAL A 123 -68.59 24.24 -14.74
N LEU A 124 -68.13 24.54 -15.97
CA LEU A 124 -68.90 24.41 -17.21
C LEU A 124 -69.28 22.94 -17.48
N LEU A 125 -68.28 22.01 -17.34
CA LEU A 125 -68.52 20.61 -17.53
C LEU A 125 -69.53 20.04 -16.51
N LYS A 126 -69.44 20.43 -15.24
CA LYS A 126 -70.43 20.07 -14.23
C LYS A 126 -71.81 20.50 -14.60
N ARG A 127 -71.99 21.75 -15.14
CA ARG A 127 -73.27 22.25 -15.61
C ARG A 127 -73.78 21.43 -16.81
N TYR A 128 -72.94 21.14 -17.79
CA TYR A 128 -73.35 20.40 -18.99
C TYR A 128 -73.62 18.92 -18.65
N THR A 129 -73.00 18.33 -17.64
CA THR A 129 -73.33 16.98 -17.17
C THR A 129 -74.79 16.87 -16.71
N GLU A 130 -75.36 17.93 -16.13
CA GLU A 130 -76.80 17.94 -15.72
C GLU A 130 -77.74 18.27 -16.90
N LEU A 131 -77.31 19.19 -17.74
CA LEU A 131 -78.15 19.65 -18.88
C LEU A 131 -78.32 18.60 -20.01
N VAL A 132 -77.30 17.78 -20.26
CA VAL A 132 -77.35 16.70 -21.24
C VAL A 132 -78.36 15.61 -20.83
N LYS A 133 -78.50 15.34 -19.55
CA LYS A 133 -79.52 14.38 -19.06
C LYS A 133 -80.95 14.74 -19.41
N VAL A 134 -81.25 16.03 -19.56
CA VAL A 134 -82.56 16.53 -19.88
C VAL A 134 -82.60 17.04 -21.33
N ASN A 135 -81.65 16.66 -22.18
CA ASN A 135 -81.52 17.07 -23.58
C ASN A 135 -81.54 18.61 -23.82
N ALA A 136 -81.09 19.37 -22.80
CA ALA A 136 -81.01 20.85 -22.90
C ALA A 136 -79.71 21.33 -23.58
N VAL A 137 -78.74 20.46 -23.80
CA VAL A 137 -77.54 20.68 -24.63
C VAL A 137 -77.27 19.42 -25.46
N SER A 138 -76.53 19.59 -26.59
CA SER A 138 -76.15 18.41 -27.41
C SER A 138 -75.09 17.55 -26.78
N GLN A 139 -75.13 16.23 -27.07
CA GLN A 139 -74.10 15.31 -26.65
C GLN A 139 -72.72 15.72 -27.17
N GLN A 140 -72.66 16.30 -28.37
CA GLN A 140 -71.39 16.75 -28.94
C GLN A 140 -70.80 17.94 -28.14
N GLU A 141 -71.61 18.86 -27.68
CA GLU A 141 -71.13 20.00 -26.88
C GLU A 141 -70.64 19.60 -25.50
N TYR A 142 -71.28 18.61 -24.86
CA TYR A 142 -70.79 17.96 -23.63
C TYR A 142 -69.43 17.30 -23.88
N ASN A 143 -69.30 16.48 -24.92
CA ASN A 143 -68.08 15.77 -25.26
C ASN A 143 -66.93 16.77 -25.57
N ASN A 144 -67.15 17.83 -26.27
CA ASN A 144 -66.18 18.89 -26.53
C ASN A 144 -65.73 19.55 -25.24
N THR A 145 -66.66 19.88 -24.34
CA THR A 145 -66.32 20.50 -23.04
C THR A 145 -65.50 19.55 -22.16
N GLU A 146 -65.83 18.24 -22.19
CA GLU A 146 -65.06 17.23 -21.50
C GLU A 146 -63.63 17.12 -22.05
N ALA A 147 -63.47 17.16 -23.38
CA ALA A 147 -62.17 17.15 -24.04
C ALA A 147 -61.36 18.39 -23.69
N ASP A 148 -61.98 19.59 -23.71
CA ASP A 148 -61.31 20.83 -23.30
C ASP A 148 -60.87 20.82 -21.85
N TYR A 149 -61.70 20.29 -20.93
CA TYR A 149 -61.35 20.15 -19.56
C TYR A 149 -60.13 19.20 -19.38
N LYS A 150 -60.12 18.05 -20.10
CA LYS A 150 -58.99 17.12 -20.08
C LYS A 150 -57.72 17.77 -20.63
N LYS A 151 -57.82 18.54 -21.70
CA LYS A 151 -56.72 19.33 -22.28
C LYS A 151 -56.18 20.34 -21.27
N ALA A 152 -57.06 21.16 -20.66
CA ALA A 152 -56.63 22.15 -19.67
C ALA A 152 -55.94 21.51 -18.47
N LYS A 153 -56.35 20.31 -18.03
CA LYS A 153 -55.66 19.54 -16.98
C LYS A 153 -54.25 19.13 -17.43
N ALA A 154 -54.07 18.72 -18.67
CA ALA A 154 -52.76 18.42 -19.24
C ALA A 154 -51.85 19.65 -19.29
N ASP A 155 -52.42 20.83 -19.67
CA ASP A 155 -51.69 22.10 -19.66
C ASP A 155 -51.21 22.49 -18.25
N VAL A 156 -52.03 22.29 -17.20
CA VAL A 156 -51.61 22.49 -15.80
C VAL A 156 -50.44 21.60 -15.44
N ALA A 157 -50.49 20.30 -15.80
CA ALA A 157 -49.39 19.38 -15.53
C ALA A 157 -48.09 19.81 -16.24
N GLN A 158 -48.18 20.30 -17.47
CA GLN A 158 -47.03 20.86 -18.21
C GLN A 158 -46.45 22.11 -17.52
N MET A 159 -47.29 23.07 -17.11
CA MET A 159 -46.84 24.29 -16.43
C MET A 159 -46.25 23.98 -15.06
N GLN A 160 -46.78 22.99 -14.34
CA GLN A 160 -46.23 22.53 -13.07
C GLN A 160 -44.81 21.95 -13.26
N ALA A 161 -44.58 21.15 -14.32
CA ALA A 161 -43.25 20.61 -14.63
C ALA A 161 -42.26 21.72 -14.99
N MET A 162 -42.71 22.75 -15.76
CA MET A 162 -41.87 23.92 -16.07
C MET A 162 -41.48 24.71 -14.81
N LEU A 163 -42.45 24.96 -13.92
CA LEU A 163 -42.17 25.61 -12.62
C LEU A 163 -41.16 24.82 -11.78
N SER A 164 -41.35 23.51 -11.67
CA SER A 164 -40.44 22.64 -10.91
C SER A 164 -39.02 22.72 -11.46
N ARG A 165 -38.83 22.80 -12.79
CA ARG A 165 -37.51 23.00 -13.41
C ARG A 165 -36.88 24.32 -13.01
N GLN A 166 -37.63 25.43 -12.99
CA GLN A 166 -37.09 26.73 -12.59
C GLN A 166 -36.79 26.79 -11.09
N GLN A 167 -37.58 26.14 -10.26
CA GLN A 167 -37.29 25.98 -8.82
C GLN A 167 -35.99 25.20 -8.60
N LEU A 168 -35.72 24.19 -9.41
CA LEU A 168 -34.45 23.42 -9.35
C LEU A 168 -33.27 24.29 -9.78
N ASN A 169 -33.40 25.10 -10.85
CA ASN A 169 -32.36 26.05 -11.25
C ASN A 169 -32.06 27.06 -10.15
N LEU A 170 -33.09 27.59 -9.48
CA LEU A 170 -32.95 28.50 -8.34
C LEU A 170 -32.25 27.82 -7.18
N LYS A 171 -32.55 26.55 -6.90
CA LYS A 171 -31.85 25.76 -5.90
C LYS A 171 -30.37 25.59 -6.23
N TYR A 172 -30.02 25.34 -7.48
CA TYR A 172 -28.67 25.21 -7.97
C TYR A 172 -27.85 26.50 -7.97
N ALA A 173 -28.52 27.66 -7.90
CA ALA A 173 -27.83 28.92 -7.65
C ALA A 173 -27.13 28.98 -6.27
N THR A 174 -27.47 28.07 -5.38
CA THR A 174 -26.69 27.80 -4.15
C THR A 174 -25.90 26.52 -4.35
N VAL A 175 -24.58 26.63 -4.53
CA VAL A 175 -23.69 25.48 -4.71
C VAL A 175 -23.36 24.91 -3.35
N THR A 176 -23.63 23.61 -3.16
CA THR A 176 -23.45 22.92 -1.87
C THR A 176 -22.40 21.82 -1.97
N ALA A 177 -21.82 21.43 -0.82
CA ALA A 177 -20.86 20.35 -0.71
C ALA A 177 -21.53 18.99 -0.98
N PRO A 178 -21.07 18.17 -1.96
CA PRO A 178 -21.63 16.84 -2.21
C PRO A 178 -21.16 15.79 -1.20
N ILE A 179 -20.01 16.01 -0.58
CA ILE A 179 -19.42 15.14 0.45
C ILE A 179 -18.93 15.98 1.63
N SER A 180 -18.82 15.34 2.81
CA SER A 180 -18.13 15.95 3.95
C SER A 180 -16.61 15.74 3.82
N GLY A 181 -15.82 16.76 4.16
CA GLY A 181 -14.36 16.70 4.06
C GLY A 181 -13.70 18.07 4.28
N THR A 182 -12.41 18.15 4.08
CA THR A 182 -11.66 19.39 4.10
C THR A 182 -11.72 20.05 2.74
N ILE A 183 -12.21 21.30 2.69
CA ILE A 183 -12.25 22.09 1.46
C ILE A 183 -10.91 22.77 1.25
N GLY A 184 -10.41 22.74 0.02
CA GLY A 184 -9.16 23.35 -0.36
C GLY A 184 -9.24 24.88 -0.54
N GLU A 185 -8.42 25.38 -1.45
CA GLU A 185 -8.39 26.79 -1.84
C GLU A 185 -9.64 27.22 -2.64
N ILE A 186 -9.94 28.50 -2.62
CA ILE A 186 -10.96 29.13 -3.45
C ILE A 186 -10.34 29.37 -4.83
N LEU A 187 -10.83 28.63 -5.85
CA LEU A 187 -10.35 28.76 -7.22
C LEU A 187 -11.12 29.81 -8.01
N VAL A 188 -12.31 30.21 -7.54
CA VAL A 188 -13.17 31.21 -8.15
C VAL A 188 -13.64 32.21 -7.08
N THR A 189 -13.40 33.48 -7.31
CA THR A 189 -13.73 34.56 -6.36
C THR A 189 -15.08 35.20 -6.66
N GLU A 190 -15.55 36.02 -5.70
CA GLU A 190 -16.76 36.84 -5.86
C GLU A 190 -16.64 37.78 -7.07
N GLY A 191 -17.72 37.94 -7.81
CA GLY A 191 -17.76 38.72 -9.07
C GLY A 191 -17.40 37.91 -10.31
N ALA A 192 -16.84 36.71 -10.20
CA ALA A 192 -16.54 35.88 -11.34
C ALA A 192 -17.81 35.28 -11.97
N LEU A 193 -17.83 35.21 -13.28
CA LEU A 193 -18.88 34.49 -14.05
C LEU A 193 -18.49 33.01 -14.11
N VAL A 194 -19.41 32.13 -13.75
CA VAL A 194 -19.23 30.67 -13.80
C VAL A 194 -20.37 30.02 -14.57
N GLY A 195 -20.11 28.86 -15.18
CA GLY A 195 -21.06 28.12 -16.00
C GLY A 195 -20.91 26.60 -15.96
N GLN A 196 -21.94 25.91 -16.45
CA GLN A 196 -21.97 24.43 -16.48
C GLN A 196 -20.85 23.79 -17.32
N GLY A 197 -20.31 24.55 -18.30
CA GLY A 197 -19.24 24.08 -19.19
C GLY A 197 -17.81 24.42 -18.74
N ASP A 198 -17.63 25.05 -17.61
CA ASP A 198 -16.32 25.47 -17.16
C ASP A 198 -15.43 24.26 -16.84
N SER A 199 -14.22 24.26 -17.40
CA SER A 199 -13.23 23.23 -17.18
C SER A 199 -12.67 23.24 -15.76
N ASN A 200 -12.65 24.41 -15.12
CA ASN A 200 -12.09 24.62 -13.79
C ASN A 200 -13.14 24.39 -12.69
N ALA A 201 -12.75 23.70 -11.65
CA ALA A 201 -13.56 23.60 -10.45
C ALA A 201 -13.58 24.93 -9.69
N MET A 202 -14.65 25.21 -8.94
CA MET A 202 -14.74 26.38 -8.04
C MET A 202 -13.95 26.15 -6.74
N ALA A 203 -13.90 24.92 -6.27
CA ALA A 203 -13.13 24.42 -5.12
C ALA A 203 -13.04 22.92 -5.19
N VAL A 204 -12.17 22.31 -4.36
CA VAL A 204 -12.04 20.86 -4.24
C VAL A 204 -12.23 20.45 -2.78
N ILE A 205 -13.08 19.47 -2.53
CA ILE A 205 -13.24 18.85 -1.20
C ILE A 205 -12.54 17.52 -1.19
N GLN A 206 -11.73 17.28 -0.17
CA GLN A 206 -11.04 16.01 0.04
C GLN A 206 -11.48 15.39 1.37
N GLN A 207 -11.93 14.15 1.31
CA GLN A 207 -12.20 13.36 2.51
C GLN A 207 -10.92 12.64 2.92
N ILE A 208 -10.32 13.05 4.06
CA ILE A 208 -9.01 12.60 4.53
C ILE A 208 -9.02 11.92 5.90
N ASN A 209 -10.19 11.75 6.54
CA ASN A 209 -10.32 10.96 7.78
C ASN A 209 -10.00 9.48 7.59
N LYS A 210 -10.08 9.01 6.37
CA LYS A 210 -9.48 7.81 5.83
C LYS A 210 -8.67 8.20 4.60
N VAL A 211 -7.63 7.46 4.30
CA VAL A 211 -6.82 7.68 3.09
C VAL A 211 -6.50 6.34 2.44
N TYR A 212 -6.20 6.36 1.17
CA TYR A 212 -5.57 5.23 0.51
C TYR A 212 -4.06 5.44 0.48
N VAL A 213 -3.33 4.35 0.57
CA VAL A 213 -1.92 4.28 0.24
C VAL A 213 -1.78 3.35 -0.95
N ASP A 214 -1.40 3.91 -2.07
CA ASP A 214 -1.17 3.19 -3.32
C ASP A 214 0.30 2.80 -3.39
N VAL A 215 0.56 1.49 -3.43
CA VAL A 215 1.89 0.87 -3.45
C VAL A 215 2.09 0.21 -4.79
N LYS A 216 3.21 0.47 -5.45
CA LYS A 216 3.58 -0.19 -6.70
C LYS A 216 4.45 -1.41 -6.41
N GLN A 217 4.11 -2.54 -7.01
CA GLN A 217 4.84 -3.80 -6.91
C GLN A 217 5.03 -4.39 -8.31
N SER A 218 6.23 -4.93 -8.57
CA SER A 218 6.50 -5.65 -9.82
C SER A 218 5.57 -6.84 -9.99
N ILE A 219 5.10 -7.06 -11.23
CA ILE A 219 4.26 -8.22 -11.56
C ILE A 219 4.97 -9.54 -11.22
N SER A 220 6.29 -9.64 -11.45
CA SER A 220 7.06 -10.85 -11.15
C SER A 220 7.07 -11.19 -9.66
N ASP A 221 7.06 -10.19 -8.80
CA ASP A 221 7.02 -10.40 -7.35
C ASP A 221 5.60 -10.71 -6.87
N TYR A 222 4.60 -10.16 -7.55
CA TYR A 222 3.20 -10.50 -7.33
C TYR A 222 2.92 -11.98 -7.71
N GLU A 223 3.43 -12.44 -8.85
CA GLU A 223 3.28 -13.83 -9.30
C GLU A 223 3.94 -14.81 -8.32
N LYS A 224 5.17 -14.53 -7.86
CA LYS A 224 5.85 -15.35 -6.84
C LYS A 224 5.04 -15.45 -5.55
N LEU A 225 4.39 -14.35 -5.13
CA LEU A 225 3.52 -14.36 -3.96
C LEU A 225 2.28 -15.24 -4.18
N GLN A 226 1.68 -15.15 -5.35
CA GLN A 226 0.52 -16.00 -5.71
C GLN A 226 0.89 -17.48 -5.74
N GLU A 227 2.04 -17.84 -6.28
CA GLU A 227 2.56 -19.21 -6.30
C GLU A 227 2.80 -19.74 -4.87
N ALA A 228 3.43 -18.95 -4.01
CA ALA A 228 3.68 -19.31 -2.62
C ALA A 228 2.37 -19.51 -1.83
N LEU A 229 1.34 -18.69 -2.10
CA LEU A 229 0.00 -18.84 -1.52
C LEU A 229 -0.69 -20.13 -1.97
N GLN A 230 -0.54 -20.51 -3.25
CA GLN A 230 -1.14 -21.74 -3.79
C GLN A 230 -0.45 -23.01 -3.28
N GLN A 231 0.84 -22.97 -3.01
CA GLN A 231 1.63 -24.10 -2.48
C GLN A 231 1.42 -24.33 -0.97
N GLY A 232 0.68 -23.46 -0.29
CA GLY A 232 0.38 -23.59 1.13
C GLY A 232 1.55 -23.27 2.07
N ASP A 233 2.65 -22.74 1.53
CA ASP A 233 3.84 -22.33 2.30
C ASP A 233 3.58 -21.08 3.16
N VAL A 234 2.42 -20.47 3.00
CA VAL A 234 2.05 -19.22 3.67
C VAL A 234 0.76 -19.43 4.45
N SER A 235 0.88 -19.65 5.75
CA SER A 235 -0.26 -19.66 6.66
C SER A 235 -0.88 -18.27 6.78
N ASN A 236 -2.21 -18.19 6.98
CA ASN A 236 -3.06 -17.01 7.10
C ASN A 236 -2.34 -15.77 7.67
N ILE A 237 -1.76 -14.96 6.77
CA ILE A 237 -1.16 -13.70 7.16
C ILE A 237 -2.32 -12.75 7.45
N LYS A 238 -2.42 -12.26 8.69
CA LYS A 238 -3.16 -11.03 8.95
C LYS A 238 -2.52 -9.95 8.08
N HIS A 239 -3.22 -9.51 7.04
CA HIS A 239 -2.78 -8.46 6.10
C HIS A 239 -2.66 -7.09 6.80
N THR A 240 -1.99 -7.07 7.95
CA THR A 240 -1.75 -5.86 8.71
C THR A 240 -0.51 -5.19 8.14
N VAL A 241 -0.70 -4.01 7.62
CA VAL A 241 0.34 -3.22 6.97
C VAL A 241 0.71 -2.08 7.90
N GLU A 242 2.00 -1.89 8.12
CA GLU A 242 2.53 -0.77 8.89
C GLU A 242 2.97 0.36 7.96
N ILE A 243 2.54 1.58 8.26
CA ILE A 243 2.89 2.76 7.47
C ILE A 243 4.01 3.52 8.18
N LEU A 244 5.10 3.74 7.46
CA LEU A 244 6.29 4.44 7.92
C LEU A 244 6.45 5.77 7.19
N ASN A 245 7.09 6.72 7.85
CA ASN A 245 7.51 7.96 7.20
C ASN A 245 8.77 7.73 6.33
N SER A 246 9.22 8.77 5.63
CA SER A 246 10.43 8.74 4.80
C SER A 246 11.72 8.38 5.58
N GLN A 247 11.72 8.58 6.91
CA GLN A 247 12.84 8.25 7.80
C GLN A 247 12.73 6.84 8.41
N GLY A 248 11.71 6.06 8.03
CA GLY A 248 11.47 4.71 8.58
C GLY A 248 10.81 4.68 9.96
N LYS A 249 10.29 5.82 10.47
CA LYS A 249 9.55 5.85 11.75
C LYS A 249 8.06 5.57 11.51
N PRO A 250 7.41 4.73 12.34
CA PRO A 250 6.01 4.39 12.18
C PRO A 250 5.10 5.59 12.47
N TYR A 251 4.04 5.73 11.66
CA TYR A 251 2.94 6.66 11.94
C TYR A 251 1.99 6.16 13.03
N ASN A 252 2.18 4.92 13.52
CA ASN A 252 1.27 4.22 14.45
C ASN A 252 -0.16 4.14 13.91
N VAL A 253 -0.27 3.89 12.62
CA VAL A 253 -1.52 3.60 11.92
C VAL A 253 -1.36 2.26 11.21
N THR A 254 -2.44 1.49 11.20
CA THR A 254 -2.50 0.22 10.48
C THR A 254 -3.33 0.37 9.22
N GLY A 255 -2.88 -0.25 8.16
CA GLY A 255 -3.60 -0.31 6.90
C GLY A 255 -4.18 -1.71 6.67
N GLU A 256 -5.27 -1.75 5.94
CA GLU A 256 -5.91 -2.95 5.43
C GLU A 256 -5.75 -3.00 3.92
N ILE A 257 -5.23 -4.09 3.39
CA ILE A 257 -5.12 -4.29 1.94
C ILE A 257 -6.53 -4.55 1.40
N LEU A 258 -7.01 -3.65 0.54
CA LEU A 258 -8.33 -3.80 -0.06
C LEU A 258 -8.30 -4.71 -1.28
N PHE A 259 -7.40 -4.42 -2.20
CA PHE A 259 -7.23 -5.17 -3.44
C PHE A 259 -5.87 -4.85 -4.07
N SER A 260 -5.43 -5.74 -4.94
CA SER A 260 -4.44 -5.46 -5.96
C SER A 260 -5.19 -5.07 -7.24
N ASP A 261 -4.76 -4.03 -7.92
CA ASP A 261 -5.36 -3.64 -9.19
C ASP A 261 -5.24 -4.82 -10.18
N THR A 262 -6.28 -5.04 -10.97
CA THR A 262 -6.24 -6.03 -12.05
C THR A 262 -5.52 -5.52 -13.30
N LYS A 263 -5.15 -4.23 -13.29
CA LYS A 263 -4.46 -3.58 -14.40
C LYS A 263 -2.97 -3.46 -14.10
N VAL A 264 -2.17 -4.06 -14.95
CA VAL A 264 -0.72 -3.85 -14.97
C VAL A 264 -0.43 -2.55 -15.70
N ASP A 265 0.42 -1.72 -15.14
CA ASP A 265 0.93 -0.51 -15.80
C ASP A 265 1.80 -0.95 -17.00
N PRO A 266 1.42 -0.62 -18.25
CA PRO A 266 2.12 -1.12 -19.44
C PRO A 266 3.54 -0.56 -19.58
N ASP A 267 3.83 0.59 -18.97
CA ASP A 267 5.13 1.26 -19.10
C ASP A 267 6.16 0.73 -18.09
N THR A 268 5.70 0.33 -16.90
CA THR A 268 6.58 -0.11 -15.81
C THR A 268 6.47 -1.59 -15.48
N GLY A 269 5.39 -2.26 -15.88
CA GLY A 269 5.10 -3.64 -15.51
C GLY A 269 4.69 -3.81 -14.04
N ASP A 270 4.28 -2.72 -13.38
CA ASP A 270 3.88 -2.75 -11.98
C ASP A 270 2.38 -2.97 -11.80
N VAL A 271 2.05 -3.61 -10.69
CA VAL A 271 0.69 -3.73 -10.17
C VAL A 271 0.53 -2.77 -8.99
N THR A 272 -0.60 -2.07 -8.91
CA THR A 272 -0.90 -1.20 -7.78
C THR A 272 -1.68 -1.94 -6.71
N ILE A 273 -1.12 -1.98 -5.50
CA ILE A 273 -1.80 -2.50 -4.31
C ILE A 273 -2.37 -1.30 -3.55
N ARG A 274 -3.68 -1.31 -3.32
CA ARG A 274 -4.37 -0.25 -2.58
C ARG A 274 -4.65 -0.66 -1.15
N ILE A 275 -4.18 0.17 -0.23
CA ILE A 275 -4.29 -0.05 1.21
C ILE A 275 -5.17 1.05 1.80
N LEU A 276 -6.22 0.67 2.52
CA LEU A 276 -7.05 1.60 3.27
C LEU A 276 -6.44 1.85 4.66
N VAL A 277 -6.24 3.11 4.99
CA VAL A 277 -5.65 3.52 6.26
C VAL A 277 -6.61 4.46 6.99
N ASN A 278 -6.86 4.18 8.27
CA ASN A 278 -7.62 5.07 9.14
C ASN A 278 -6.73 6.25 9.57
N ASN A 279 -7.10 7.47 9.20
CA ASN A 279 -6.32 8.69 9.37
C ASN A 279 -7.05 9.73 10.24
N GLN A 280 -7.64 9.31 11.35
CA GLN A 280 -8.42 10.21 12.23
C GLN A 280 -7.62 11.42 12.70
N ASN A 281 -6.32 11.25 12.93
CA ASN A 281 -5.43 12.33 13.36
C ASN A 281 -4.91 13.20 12.19
N GLN A 282 -5.34 12.95 10.96
CA GLN A 282 -4.98 13.67 9.75
C GLN A 282 -3.46 13.85 9.52
N LYS A 283 -2.65 12.89 10.00
CA LYS A 283 -1.19 12.91 9.85
C LYS A 283 -0.75 12.57 8.42
N LEU A 284 -1.55 11.80 7.70
CA LEU A 284 -1.30 11.42 6.32
C LEU A 284 -2.09 12.37 5.41
N LEU A 285 -1.37 13.15 4.62
CA LEU A 285 -1.97 14.07 3.66
C LEU A 285 -1.87 13.50 2.24
N PRO A 286 -2.90 13.67 1.40
CA PRO A 286 -2.83 13.27 -0.01
C PRO A 286 -1.61 13.88 -0.70
N GLY A 287 -0.93 13.08 -1.52
CA GLY A 287 0.32 13.45 -2.18
C GLY A 287 1.60 13.08 -1.43
N MET A 288 1.54 12.77 -0.13
CA MET A 288 2.72 12.37 0.64
C MET A 288 3.28 11.02 0.16
N TYR A 289 4.62 10.92 0.18
CA TYR A 289 5.33 9.65 0.05
C TYR A 289 5.50 9.01 1.42
N VAL A 290 5.21 7.73 1.49
CA VAL A 290 5.32 6.89 2.69
C VAL A 290 6.03 5.59 2.34
N ARG A 291 6.53 4.88 3.34
CA ARG A 291 6.99 3.50 3.20
C ARG A 291 5.97 2.58 3.84
N VAL A 292 5.79 1.44 3.23
CA VAL A 292 4.82 0.44 3.65
C VAL A 292 5.56 -0.84 3.98
N ASN A 293 5.54 -1.25 5.23
CA ASN A 293 5.99 -2.56 5.65
C ASN A 293 4.83 -3.54 5.51
N MET A 294 4.94 -4.40 4.53
CA MET A 294 3.95 -5.45 4.27
C MET A 294 4.55 -6.81 4.62
N SER A 295 3.89 -7.56 5.48
CA SER A 295 4.25 -8.96 5.74
C SER A 295 3.88 -9.78 4.51
N ARG A 296 4.88 -10.33 3.82
CA ARG A 296 4.72 -11.04 2.55
C ARG A 296 4.48 -12.53 2.75
N ALA A 297 5.20 -13.11 3.71
CA ALA A 297 5.11 -14.52 4.04
C ALA A 297 5.53 -14.74 5.49
N GLN A 298 4.95 -15.73 6.12
CA GLN A 298 5.46 -16.31 7.35
C GLN A 298 6.11 -17.64 6.98
N VAL A 299 7.44 -17.67 7.02
CA VAL A 299 8.19 -18.92 6.79
C VAL A 299 8.29 -19.63 8.13
N GLU A 300 7.60 -20.77 8.23
CA GLU A 300 7.74 -21.67 9.36
C GLU A 300 8.98 -22.53 9.14
N ASN A 301 9.67 -22.86 10.24
CA ASN A 301 10.88 -23.71 10.22
C ASN A 301 12.09 -23.15 9.45
N ALA A 302 12.25 -21.82 9.37
CA ALA A 302 13.46 -21.23 8.81
C ALA A 302 14.69 -21.55 9.66
N LEU A 303 15.76 -22.01 9.05
CA LEU A 303 17.05 -22.21 9.70
C LEU A 303 17.88 -20.93 9.50
N LEU A 304 18.12 -20.21 10.59
CA LEU A 304 18.85 -18.94 10.57
C LEU A 304 20.30 -19.14 11.05
N VAL A 305 21.24 -18.60 10.28
CA VAL A 305 22.66 -18.61 10.61
C VAL A 305 23.19 -17.18 10.63
N PRO A 306 23.84 -16.73 11.73
CA PRO A 306 24.45 -15.41 11.79
C PRO A 306 25.43 -15.18 10.63
N GLU A 307 25.43 -13.98 10.06
CA GLU A 307 26.30 -13.59 8.95
C GLU A 307 27.80 -13.87 9.25
N GLN A 308 28.21 -13.72 10.51
CA GLN A 308 29.59 -13.96 10.98
C GLN A 308 30.02 -15.42 10.86
N ALA A 309 29.08 -16.37 10.84
CA ALA A 309 29.40 -17.81 10.73
C ALA A 309 29.58 -18.27 9.29
N ILE A 310 29.23 -17.42 8.32
CA ILE A 310 29.27 -17.74 6.91
C ILE A 310 30.65 -17.43 6.34
N GLN A 311 31.24 -18.43 5.74
CA GLN A 311 32.53 -18.34 5.05
C GLN A 311 32.29 -18.56 3.55
N HIS A 312 33.12 -17.95 2.71
CA HIS A 312 33.07 -18.19 1.28
C HIS A 312 34.36 -18.88 0.84
N ASP A 313 34.24 -19.91 0.04
CA ASP A 313 35.38 -20.57 -0.56
C ASP A 313 35.99 -19.73 -1.68
N ILE A 314 37.09 -20.18 -2.27
CA ILE A 314 37.78 -19.51 -3.37
C ILE A 314 36.91 -19.36 -4.64
N ASN A 315 35.84 -20.12 -4.76
CA ASN A 315 34.86 -20.06 -5.85
C ASN A 315 33.63 -19.24 -5.49
N GLY A 316 33.60 -18.59 -4.31
CA GLY A 316 32.49 -17.78 -3.83
C GLY A 316 31.30 -18.58 -3.27
N LYS A 317 31.42 -19.90 -3.10
CA LYS A 317 30.37 -20.73 -2.50
C LYS A 317 30.33 -20.54 -0.99
N ALA A 318 29.13 -20.39 -0.45
CA ALA A 318 28.94 -20.23 0.98
C ALA A 318 29.10 -21.56 1.72
N ASN A 319 29.85 -21.52 2.83
CA ASN A 319 30.10 -22.63 3.72
C ASN A 319 29.90 -22.22 5.18
N VAL A 320 29.58 -23.16 6.03
CA VAL A 320 29.62 -23.02 7.49
C VAL A 320 30.46 -24.12 8.09
N THR A 321 31.09 -23.82 9.21
CA THR A 321 31.80 -24.83 9.99
C THR A 321 30.88 -25.34 11.08
N ILE A 322 30.58 -26.64 11.08
CA ILE A 322 29.75 -27.30 12.09
C ILE A 322 30.63 -28.14 13.05
N VAL A 323 30.11 -28.41 14.23
CA VAL A 323 30.67 -29.39 15.14
C VAL A 323 30.00 -30.74 14.86
N ASN A 324 30.79 -31.73 14.38
CA ASN A 324 30.25 -33.05 14.08
C ASN A 324 30.02 -33.89 15.35
N GLN A 325 29.48 -35.09 15.23
CA GLN A 325 29.17 -35.99 16.35
C GLN A 325 30.42 -36.41 17.15
N LYS A 326 31.62 -36.33 16.56
CA LYS A 326 32.91 -36.65 17.23
C LYS A 326 33.51 -35.45 17.97
N GLY A 327 32.81 -34.27 17.96
CA GLY A 327 33.29 -33.03 18.56
C GLY A 327 34.40 -32.33 17.76
N LEU A 328 34.54 -32.65 16.47
CA LEU A 328 35.51 -32.05 15.55
C LEU A 328 34.81 -31.05 14.62
N ALA A 329 35.57 -30.09 14.13
CA ALA A 329 35.10 -29.14 13.14
C ALA A 329 34.99 -29.79 11.75
N GLN A 330 33.89 -29.48 11.06
CA GLN A 330 33.65 -29.93 9.69
C GLN A 330 33.06 -28.78 8.86
N SER A 331 33.72 -28.45 7.77
CA SER A 331 33.15 -27.49 6.81
C SER A 331 32.02 -28.15 6.02
N LYS A 332 30.92 -27.42 5.86
CA LYS A 332 29.69 -27.89 5.18
C LYS A 332 29.20 -26.83 4.19
N PRO A 333 29.08 -27.15 2.91
CA PRO A 333 28.54 -26.23 1.92
C PRO A 333 27.06 -25.99 2.20
N ILE A 334 26.63 -24.75 2.07
CA ILE A 334 25.23 -24.32 2.26
C ILE A 334 24.75 -23.47 1.10
N GLN A 335 23.43 -23.41 0.94
CA GLN A 335 22.78 -22.44 0.05
C GLN A 335 22.10 -21.37 0.90
N LEU A 336 22.48 -20.13 0.66
CA LEU A 336 21.91 -18.97 1.33
C LEU A 336 20.63 -18.54 0.62
N GLY A 337 19.58 -18.30 1.39
CA GLY A 337 18.37 -17.61 0.97
C GLY A 337 18.46 -16.12 1.30
N GLN A 338 17.33 -15.53 1.65
CA GLN A 338 17.27 -14.11 1.97
C GLN A 338 17.92 -13.78 3.33
N ARG A 339 18.42 -12.55 3.42
CA ARG A 339 18.92 -11.99 4.67
C ARG A 339 17.76 -11.60 5.58
N TYR A 340 17.85 -11.98 6.84
CA TYR A 340 16.92 -11.59 7.89
C TYR A 340 17.69 -10.99 9.06
N GLN A 341 17.55 -9.68 9.28
CA GLN A 341 18.34 -8.94 10.26
C GLN A 341 19.86 -9.13 10.06
N ASN A 342 20.54 -9.71 11.06
CA ASN A 342 21.99 -10.02 11.02
C ASN A 342 22.27 -11.50 10.72
N SER A 343 21.33 -12.22 10.14
CA SER A 343 21.42 -13.65 9.82
C SER A 343 20.96 -13.90 8.39
N TYR A 344 21.31 -15.05 7.86
CA TYR A 344 20.80 -15.55 6.59
C TYR A 344 19.95 -16.80 6.79
N VAL A 345 18.89 -16.92 6.02
CA VAL A 345 18.13 -18.17 5.91
C VAL A 345 18.97 -19.18 5.14
N VAL A 346 19.13 -20.38 5.66
CA VAL A 346 19.77 -21.48 4.94
C VAL A 346 18.69 -22.35 4.33
N THR A 347 18.68 -22.41 2.98
CA THR A 347 17.68 -23.19 2.22
C THR A 347 18.10 -24.64 2.01
N GLN A 348 19.41 -24.90 1.90
CA GLN A 348 19.94 -26.25 1.73
C GLN A 348 21.31 -26.38 2.44
N GLY A 349 21.64 -27.60 2.83
CA GLY A 349 22.96 -27.93 3.37
C GLY A 349 23.05 -27.96 4.88
N LEU A 350 22.02 -27.56 5.64
CA LEU A 350 22.03 -27.56 7.11
C LEU A 350 20.78 -28.27 7.64
N GLN A 351 20.91 -28.91 8.81
CA GLN A 351 19.80 -29.58 9.48
C GLN A 351 19.50 -28.94 10.84
N ALA A 352 18.25 -29.04 11.27
CA ALA A 352 17.86 -28.60 12.61
C ALA A 352 18.62 -29.37 13.69
N GLY A 353 19.11 -28.65 14.70
CA GLY A 353 19.91 -29.23 15.81
C GLY A 353 21.41 -29.24 15.58
N GLU A 354 21.90 -28.95 14.38
CA GLU A 354 23.35 -28.84 14.12
C GLU A 354 23.94 -27.62 14.83
N LYS A 355 25.17 -27.81 15.36
CA LYS A 355 25.91 -26.74 16.02
C LYS A 355 26.85 -26.07 15.04
N VAL A 356 26.56 -24.82 14.68
CA VAL A 356 27.37 -23.99 13.79
C VAL A 356 28.34 -23.15 14.61
N ILE A 357 29.60 -23.11 14.20
CA ILE A 357 30.66 -22.30 14.82
C ILE A 357 30.50 -20.88 14.25
N VAL A 358 30.34 -19.91 15.16
CA VAL A 358 30.19 -18.49 14.80
C VAL A 358 31.53 -17.76 14.94
N GLU A 359 32.31 -18.10 15.99
CA GLU A 359 33.61 -17.47 16.24
C GLU A 359 34.69 -18.51 16.52
N GLY A 360 35.91 -18.25 16.07
CA GLY A 360 37.09 -19.08 16.30
C GLY A 360 37.30 -20.18 15.26
N ALA A 361 36.52 -20.18 14.16
CA ALA A 361 36.70 -21.14 13.06
C ALA A 361 38.08 -21.04 12.38
N ASP A 362 38.64 -19.83 12.33
CA ASP A 362 39.95 -19.49 11.76
C ASP A 362 41.15 -20.09 12.51
N ARG A 363 40.93 -20.50 13.76
CA ARG A 363 42.01 -21.04 14.66
C ARG A 363 42.05 -22.54 14.71
N ILE A 364 41.14 -23.22 14.06
CA ILE A 364 40.96 -24.66 14.14
C ILE A 364 41.93 -25.35 13.18
N GLN A 365 42.71 -26.32 13.72
CA GLN A 365 43.54 -27.22 12.93
C GLN A 365 42.82 -28.56 12.67
N PRO A 366 43.17 -29.30 11.62
CA PRO A 366 42.59 -30.62 11.37
C PRO A 366 42.70 -31.54 12.60
N GLU A 367 41.63 -32.25 12.92
CA GLU A 367 41.53 -33.22 14.02
C GLU A 367 41.70 -32.65 15.45
N GLN A 368 41.70 -31.33 15.63
CA GLN A 368 41.83 -30.69 16.94
C GLN A 368 40.49 -30.76 17.70
N LYS A 369 40.59 -31.13 19.00
CA LYS A 369 39.43 -31.12 19.90
C LYS A 369 38.97 -29.70 20.17
N LEU A 370 37.63 -29.50 20.20
CA LEU A 370 37.00 -28.21 20.40
C LEU A 370 36.46 -28.06 21.83
N LYS A 371 36.69 -26.89 22.43
CA LYS A 371 36.01 -26.48 23.65
C LYS A 371 34.87 -25.53 23.28
N ILE A 372 33.64 -26.04 23.34
CA ILE A 372 32.44 -25.34 22.91
C ILE A 372 32.00 -24.34 23.97
N LYS A 373 31.74 -23.10 23.56
CA LYS A 373 31.07 -22.04 24.31
C LYS A 373 29.81 -21.62 23.53
N GLN A 374 28.72 -21.33 24.24
CA GLN A 374 27.53 -20.84 23.60
C GLN A 374 27.78 -19.40 23.14
N TRP A 375 27.47 -19.14 21.86
CA TRP A 375 27.54 -17.79 21.28
C TRP A 375 26.38 -16.94 21.78
N GLN A 376 26.65 -15.66 22.08
CA GLN A 376 25.64 -14.66 22.41
C GLN A 376 25.89 -13.44 21.54
N PRO A 377 24.85 -12.91 20.86
CA PRO A 377 25.01 -11.70 20.04
C PRO A 377 25.45 -10.52 20.92
N ALA A 378 26.37 -9.71 20.41
CA ALA A 378 26.95 -8.58 21.12
C ALA A 378 25.95 -7.46 21.52
N ASN A 379 24.73 -7.50 21.00
CA ASN A 379 23.66 -6.50 21.22
C ASN A 379 22.44 -7.03 21.99
N ALA A 380 22.59 -8.05 22.82
CA ALA A 380 21.53 -8.46 23.75
C ALA A 380 21.56 -7.59 25.04
N LYS A 381 21.48 -6.26 24.87
CA LYS A 381 21.18 -5.29 25.94
C LYS A 381 20.03 -4.40 25.53
#